data_bf1bca32ed7a1642c68f58b2d0889ef6
#
_entry.id   bf1bca32ed7a1642c68f58b2d0889ef6
#
_cell.length_a   1.000
_cell.length_b   1.000
_cell.length_c   1.000
_cell.angle_alpha   90.00
_cell.angle_beta   90.00
_cell.angle_gamma   90.00
#
_symmetry.space_group_name_H-M   'P 1'
#
loop_
_entity.id
_entity.type
_entity.pdbx_description
1 polymer ?
#
loop_
_entity_poly.entity_id
_entity_poly.type
_entity_poly.pdbx_seq_one_letter_code
_entity_poly.pdbx_strand_id
1 'polypeptide(L)'
;AESKFDIKAQKIDYILLTHAHQDHIADVDEVLENHPDATIIGQPEICAYFKKAKNKDDVNLGGSAKIDDLKISMVPAHHTSSFPDGSYGGVPVGYIFRLPEGKNVYLAGDTGVMADMQLFPALYGALDVSILPIGGHYTMCARKAAFAASELLKTKKVIGCHFDTFPAIEIDHAEAKNHFAEKNVELVLPKVGETFEI
;
A
#
# COMPACT_ATOMS: atom_id res chain seq x y z
N ALA A 1 2.06 -17.08 1.32
CA ALA A 1 1.45 -16.73 0.04
C ALA A 1 2.17 -17.47 -1.08
N GLU A 2 1.44 -17.97 -2.06
CA GLU A 2 1.99 -18.69 -3.21
C GLU A 2 2.50 -17.70 -4.30
N SER A 3 3.20 -16.65 -3.89
CA SER A 3 3.81 -15.73 -4.84
C SER A 3 4.92 -16.46 -5.60
N LYS A 4 4.89 -16.37 -6.94
CA LYS A 4 6.00 -16.80 -7.80
C LYS A 4 7.09 -15.74 -7.91
N PHE A 5 7.00 -14.68 -7.12
CA PHE A 5 8.02 -13.64 -7.09
C PHE A 5 9.30 -14.20 -6.45
N ASP A 6 10.37 -14.23 -7.23
CA ASP A 6 11.66 -14.70 -6.76
C ASP A 6 12.50 -13.49 -6.32
N ILE A 7 12.59 -13.29 -5.01
CA ILE A 7 13.37 -12.19 -4.39
C ILE A 7 14.81 -12.19 -4.88
N LYS A 8 15.41 -13.36 -5.13
CA LYS A 8 16.82 -13.48 -5.55
C LYS A 8 17.03 -13.13 -7.02
N ALA A 9 16.03 -13.41 -7.85
CA ALA A 9 16.11 -13.17 -9.30
C ALA A 9 15.80 -11.71 -9.68
N GLN A 10 15.17 -10.93 -8.80
CA GLN A 10 14.81 -9.53 -9.05
C GLN A 10 15.82 -8.59 -8.42
N LYS A 11 16.13 -7.49 -9.10
CA LYS A 11 16.88 -6.39 -8.49
C LYS A 11 15.93 -5.57 -7.62
N ILE A 12 16.22 -5.45 -6.33
CA ILE A 12 15.45 -4.64 -5.38
C ILE A 12 16.33 -3.52 -4.85
N ASP A 13 15.97 -2.29 -5.20
CA ASP A 13 16.69 -1.09 -4.78
C ASP A 13 16.00 -0.42 -3.56
N TYR A 14 14.68 -0.57 -3.44
CA TYR A 14 13.89 0.10 -2.40
C TYR A 14 12.84 -0.82 -1.80
N ILE A 15 12.63 -0.69 -0.48
CA ILE A 15 11.60 -1.39 0.29
C ILE A 15 10.75 -0.32 0.97
N LEU A 16 9.47 -0.21 0.58
CA LEU A 16 8.53 0.71 1.19
C LEU A 16 7.64 -0.04 2.18
N LEU A 17 7.57 0.44 3.41
CA LEU A 17 6.83 -0.21 4.49
C LEU A 17 5.70 0.69 4.98
N THR A 18 4.46 0.20 4.91
CA THR A 18 3.26 0.94 5.32
C THR A 18 3.03 0.87 6.83
N HIS A 19 3.29 -0.28 7.45
CA HIS A 19 3.13 -0.50 8.89
C HIS A 19 3.79 -1.82 9.31
N ALA A 20 3.87 -2.07 10.61
CA ALA A 20 4.73 -3.10 11.19
C ALA A 20 4.05 -4.45 11.43
N HIS A 21 2.83 -4.71 10.93
CA HIS A 21 2.22 -6.03 11.06
C HIS A 21 3.01 -7.09 10.28
N GLN A 22 2.99 -8.32 10.80
CA GLN A 22 3.82 -9.43 10.32
C GLN A 22 3.68 -9.68 8.81
N ASP A 23 2.48 -9.62 8.28
CA ASP A 23 2.18 -9.86 6.85
C ASP A 23 2.67 -8.74 5.92
N HIS A 24 3.08 -7.59 6.47
CA HIS A 24 3.65 -6.47 5.72
C HIS A 24 5.16 -6.34 5.85
N ILE A 25 5.79 -7.07 6.77
CA ILE A 25 7.23 -7.00 7.03
C ILE A 25 7.94 -8.36 6.98
N ALA A 26 7.21 -9.47 6.75
CA ALA A 26 7.73 -10.83 6.87
C ALA A 26 9.00 -11.09 6.06
N ASP A 27 9.07 -10.56 4.84
CA ASP A 27 10.14 -10.86 3.89
C ASP A 27 11.27 -9.81 3.90
N VAL A 28 11.19 -8.77 4.73
CA VAL A 28 12.16 -7.65 4.72
C VAL A 28 13.58 -8.12 5.01
N ASP A 29 13.76 -8.99 6.00
CA ASP A 29 15.09 -9.52 6.34
C ASP A 29 15.66 -10.38 5.19
N GLU A 30 14.84 -11.20 4.52
CA GLU A 30 15.27 -11.98 3.36
C GLU A 30 15.65 -11.08 2.17
N VAL A 31 14.87 -10.02 1.94
CA VAL A 31 15.21 -9.02 0.91
C VAL A 31 16.55 -8.37 1.21
N LEU A 32 16.78 -7.92 2.45
CA LEU A 32 18.05 -7.30 2.85
C LEU A 32 19.25 -8.25 2.79
N GLU A 33 19.05 -9.54 3.02
CA GLU A 33 20.11 -10.55 2.88
C GLU A 33 20.53 -10.75 1.42
N ASN A 34 19.59 -10.69 0.48
CA ASN A 34 19.86 -10.85 -0.95
C ASN A 34 20.21 -9.51 -1.64
N HIS A 35 19.73 -8.39 -1.11
CA HIS A 35 19.92 -7.02 -1.63
C HIS A 35 20.41 -6.09 -0.51
N PRO A 36 21.66 -6.25 -0.03
CA PRO A 36 22.15 -5.56 1.16
C PRO A 36 22.29 -4.03 1.00
N ASP A 37 22.20 -3.52 -0.22
CA ASP A 37 22.24 -2.10 -0.53
C ASP A 37 20.85 -1.51 -0.80
N ALA A 38 19.78 -2.30 -0.70
CA ALA A 38 18.41 -1.81 -0.76
C ALA A 38 18.13 -0.79 0.35
N THR A 39 17.40 0.27 0.00
CA THR A 39 17.03 1.34 0.94
C THR A 39 15.63 1.09 1.49
N ILE A 40 15.48 1.04 2.81
CA ILE A 40 14.16 1.03 3.45
C ILE A 40 13.62 2.47 3.48
N ILE A 41 12.38 2.63 3.00
CA ILE A 41 11.61 3.86 3.13
C ILE A 41 10.40 3.56 4.03
N GLY A 42 10.29 4.28 5.14
CA GLY A 42 9.23 4.07 6.12
C GLY A 42 9.28 5.09 7.23
N GLN A 43 8.46 4.88 8.25
CA GLN A 43 8.53 5.72 9.43
C GLN A 43 9.82 5.47 10.24
N PRO A 44 10.26 6.45 11.06
CA PRO A 44 11.45 6.32 11.89
C PRO A 44 11.46 5.06 12.75
N GLU A 45 10.32 4.70 13.35
CA GLU A 45 10.16 3.51 14.20
C GLU A 45 10.42 2.22 13.43
N ILE A 46 9.87 2.13 12.22
CA ILE A 46 10.06 0.97 11.33
C ILE A 46 11.50 0.91 10.84
N CYS A 47 12.04 2.04 10.38
CA CYS A 47 13.43 2.12 9.95
C CYS A 47 14.41 1.76 11.07
N ALA A 48 14.12 2.16 12.31
CA ALA A 48 14.96 1.83 13.47
C ALA A 48 14.92 0.34 13.84
N TYR A 49 13.82 -0.35 13.60
CA TYR A 49 13.65 -1.78 13.88
C TYR A 49 14.56 -2.66 13.03
N PHE A 50 14.66 -2.39 11.73
CA PHE A 50 15.47 -3.17 10.80
C PHE A 50 16.94 -2.78 10.89
N LYS A 51 17.65 -3.27 11.93
CA LYS A 51 19.04 -2.93 12.23
C LYS A 51 20.04 -3.41 11.17
N LYS A 52 19.69 -4.45 10.40
CA LYS A 52 20.50 -4.98 9.30
C LYS A 52 20.54 -4.06 8.07
N ALA A 53 19.53 -3.20 7.89
CA ALA A 53 19.46 -2.28 6.77
C ALA A 53 20.60 -1.25 6.84
N LYS A 54 21.45 -1.20 5.81
CA LYS A 54 22.53 -0.22 5.69
C LYS A 54 21.98 1.15 5.29
N ASN A 55 21.00 1.18 4.41
CA ASN A 55 20.42 2.40 3.85
C ASN A 55 18.96 2.55 4.31
N LYS A 56 18.64 3.73 4.81
CA LYS A 56 17.30 4.07 5.32
C LYS A 56 17.00 5.52 4.96
N ASP A 57 15.78 5.75 4.48
CA ASP A 57 15.21 7.09 4.27
C ASP A 57 13.94 7.16 5.13
N ASP A 58 14.09 7.67 6.35
CA ASP A 58 13.00 7.77 7.29
C ASP A 58 12.17 9.02 7.02
N VAL A 59 10.91 8.78 6.71
CA VAL A 59 9.92 9.80 6.38
C VAL A 59 8.78 9.74 7.40
N ASN A 60 8.18 10.87 7.73
CA ASN A 60 7.01 10.92 8.60
C ASN A 60 5.79 11.46 7.85
N LEU A 61 4.60 11.34 8.47
CA LEU A 61 3.34 11.82 7.92
C LEU A 61 3.44 13.24 7.38
N GLY A 62 2.96 13.45 6.15
CA GLY A 62 3.04 14.73 5.45
C GLY A 62 4.38 15.00 4.78
N GLY A 63 5.41 14.17 5.06
CA GLY A 63 6.70 14.23 4.40
C GLY A 63 6.74 13.49 3.06
N SER A 64 7.86 13.58 2.37
CA SER A 64 8.07 12.89 1.10
C SER A 64 9.52 12.46 0.95
N ALA A 65 9.73 11.24 0.43
CA ALA A 65 10.98 10.79 -0.14
C ALA A 65 11.05 11.15 -1.63
N LYS A 66 12.25 11.20 -2.17
CA LYS A 66 12.50 11.38 -3.60
C LYS A 66 13.52 10.35 -4.09
N ILE A 67 13.15 9.61 -5.14
CA ILE A 67 14.01 8.65 -5.82
C ILE A 67 14.10 9.10 -7.28
N ASP A 68 15.23 9.66 -7.68
CA ASP A 68 15.40 10.29 -9.00
C ASP A 68 14.25 11.29 -9.28
N ASP A 69 13.41 11.02 -10.29
CA ASP A 69 12.24 11.85 -10.62
C ASP A 69 10.93 11.36 -10.00
N LEU A 70 10.95 10.24 -9.29
CA LEU A 70 9.80 9.71 -8.55
C LEU A 70 9.71 10.42 -7.19
N LYS A 71 8.55 11.05 -6.91
CA LYS A 71 8.24 11.59 -5.59
C LYS A 71 7.26 10.67 -4.88
N ILE A 72 7.59 10.29 -3.64
CA ILE A 72 6.80 9.39 -2.79
C ILE A 72 6.37 10.19 -1.55
N SER A 73 5.08 10.51 -1.44
CA SER A 73 4.53 11.25 -0.30
C SER A 73 3.87 10.29 0.68
N MET A 74 4.22 10.40 1.97
CA MET A 74 3.62 9.61 3.03
C MET A 74 2.33 10.26 3.52
N VAL A 75 1.24 9.50 3.52
CA VAL A 75 -0.10 9.95 3.93
C VAL A 75 -0.65 9.06 5.05
N PRO A 76 -1.60 9.54 5.89
CA PRO A 76 -2.16 8.74 6.96
C PRO A 76 -2.94 7.53 6.46
N ALA A 77 -3.04 6.50 7.31
CA ALA A 77 -3.95 5.38 7.20
C ALA A 77 -4.62 5.09 8.55
N HIS A 78 -5.88 4.65 8.56
CA HIS A 78 -6.61 4.29 9.78
C HIS A 78 -6.53 2.79 10.03
N HIS A 79 -5.49 2.40 10.74
CA HIS A 79 -5.23 1.02 11.14
C HIS A 79 -4.40 1.01 12.43
N THR A 80 -3.92 -0.14 12.85
CA THR A 80 -2.94 -0.29 13.94
C THR A 80 -1.56 -0.64 13.36
N SER A 81 -0.52 -0.51 14.18
CA SER A 81 0.84 -0.85 13.76
C SER A 81 1.63 -1.30 14.99
N SER A 82 1.94 -2.59 15.03
CA SER A 82 2.82 -3.18 16.04
C SER A 82 3.71 -4.23 15.40
N PHE A 83 4.92 -4.37 15.90
CA PHE A 83 5.79 -5.46 15.52
C PHE A 83 5.29 -6.80 16.09
N PRO A 84 5.75 -7.96 15.57
CA PRO A 84 5.32 -9.28 16.04
C PRO A 84 5.59 -9.54 17.53
N ASP A 85 6.56 -8.86 18.11
CA ASP A 85 6.87 -8.92 19.54
C ASP A 85 5.97 -8.03 20.41
N GLY A 86 5.00 -7.34 19.79
CA GLY A 86 4.06 -6.43 20.45
C GLY A 86 4.60 -5.02 20.67
N SER A 87 5.85 -4.73 20.28
CA SER A 87 6.39 -3.38 20.39
C SER A 87 5.74 -2.41 19.40
N TYR A 88 5.79 -1.12 19.70
CA TYR A 88 5.21 -0.05 18.90
C TYR A 88 5.90 0.06 17.54
N GLY A 89 5.12 -0.03 16.46
CA GLY A 89 5.58 -0.03 15.07
C GLY A 89 5.33 1.28 14.31
N GLY A 90 5.23 2.41 15.02
CA GLY A 90 4.81 3.68 14.40
C GLY A 90 3.31 3.73 14.14
N VAL A 91 2.84 4.71 13.38
CA VAL A 91 1.46 4.80 12.91
C VAL A 91 1.35 4.21 11.50
N PRO A 92 0.24 3.58 11.11
CA PRO A 92 0.07 3.08 9.75
C PRO A 92 -0.01 4.22 8.75
N VAL A 93 0.55 3.98 7.56
CA VAL A 93 0.62 4.96 6.48
C VAL A 93 0.27 4.35 5.13
N GLY A 94 -0.16 5.20 4.22
CA GLY A 94 -0.18 4.95 2.79
C GLY A 94 0.86 5.80 2.07
N TYR A 95 0.98 5.59 0.77
CA TYR A 95 1.90 6.34 -0.09
C TYR A 95 1.21 6.86 -1.35
N ILE A 96 1.54 8.07 -1.75
CA ILE A 96 1.17 8.61 -3.06
C ILE A 96 2.45 8.76 -3.87
N PHE A 97 2.51 8.00 -4.96
CA PHE A 97 3.59 8.02 -5.94
C PHE A 97 3.23 9.02 -7.04
N ARG A 98 4.08 10.01 -7.24
CA ARG A 98 4.03 10.88 -8.41
C ARG A 98 5.10 10.42 -9.39
N LEU A 99 4.65 9.75 -10.44
CA LEU A 99 5.52 9.18 -11.47
C LEU A 99 6.10 10.26 -12.39
N PRO A 100 7.26 10.03 -13.01
CA PRO A 100 7.89 11.01 -13.91
C PRO A 100 7.00 11.45 -15.07
N GLU A 101 6.15 10.57 -15.60
CA GLU A 101 5.18 10.85 -16.66
C GLU A 101 3.95 11.64 -16.18
N GLY A 102 3.89 12.01 -14.91
CA GLY A 102 2.84 12.85 -14.32
C GLY A 102 1.64 12.09 -13.75
N LYS A 103 1.60 10.76 -13.84
CA LYS A 103 0.56 9.96 -13.19
C LYS A 103 0.75 9.90 -11.67
N ASN A 104 -0.36 9.83 -10.93
CA ASN A 104 -0.37 9.65 -9.48
C ASN A 104 -1.01 8.31 -9.11
N VAL A 105 -0.29 7.51 -8.32
CA VAL A 105 -0.76 6.23 -7.80
C VAL A 105 -0.86 6.31 -6.28
N TYR A 106 -2.01 5.97 -5.72
CA TYR A 106 -2.19 5.87 -4.27
C TYR A 106 -2.14 4.42 -3.83
N LEU A 107 -1.21 4.08 -2.96
CA LEU A 107 -1.14 2.81 -2.23
C LEU A 107 -1.64 3.05 -0.80
N ALA A 108 -2.80 2.50 -0.48
CA ALA A 108 -3.45 2.78 0.80
C ALA A 108 -2.76 2.13 2.01
N GLY A 109 -2.07 1.00 1.82
CA GLY A 109 -1.74 0.12 2.93
C GLY A 109 -3.02 -0.43 3.57
N ASP A 110 -2.93 -0.88 4.81
CA ASP A 110 -4.09 -1.31 5.56
C ASP A 110 -4.79 -0.11 6.17
N THR A 111 -6.07 0.04 5.84
CA THR A 111 -6.86 1.19 6.30
C THR A 111 -8.36 0.92 6.28
N GLY A 112 -9.07 1.59 7.20
CA GLY A 112 -10.50 1.89 7.07
C GLY A 112 -10.74 3.07 6.13
N VAL A 113 -12.01 3.43 5.93
CA VAL A 113 -12.37 4.73 5.30
C VAL A 113 -12.06 5.85 6.27
N MET A 114 -11.41 6.90 5.78
CA MET A 114 -11.10 8.09 6.58
C MET A 114 -11.37 9.38 5.80
N ALA A 115 -11.72 10.44 6.52
CA ALA A 115 -12.07 11.72 5.92
C ALA A 115 -10.89 12.35 5.16
N ASP A 116 -9.66 12.10 5.61
CA ASP A 116 -8.44 12.64 5.00
C ASP A 116 -8.26 12.25 3.52
N MET A 117 -8.85 11.12 3.10
CA MET A 117 -8.82 10.69 1.70
C MET A 117 -9.37 11.75 0.74
N GLN A 118 -10.32 12.60 1.16
CA GLN A 118 -10.86 13.68 0.33
C GLN A 118 -9.84 14.78 0.03
N LEU A 119 -8.80 14.92 0.86
CA LEU A 119 -7.76 15.93 0.68
C LEU A 119 -6.69 15.49 -0.33
N PHE A 120 -6.53 14.19 -0.56
CA PHE A 120 -5.44 13.68 -1.39
C PHE A 120 -5.48 14.21 -2.82
N PRO A 121 -6.63 14.20 -3.55
CA PRO A 121 -6.67 14.79 -4.89
C PRO A 121 -6.37 16.30 -4.92
N ALA A 122 -6.73 17.02 -3.87
CA ALA A 122 -6.48 18.46 -3.77
C ALA A 122 -4.99 18.77 -3.49
N LEU A 123 -4.32 17.95 -2.68
CA LEU A 123 -2.93 18.17 -2.27
C LEU A 123 -1.90 17.59 -3.27
N TYR A 124 -2.24 16.47 -3.89
CA TYR A 124 -1.29 15.70 -4.70
C TYR A 124 -1.64 15.63 -6.18
N GLY A 125 -2.83 16.11 -6.57
CA GLY A 125 -3.37 16.02 -7.92
C GLY A 125 -4.29 14.83 -8.10
N ALA A 126 -4.94 14.72 -9.26
CA ALA A 126 -5.82 13.61 -9.59
C ALA A 126 -5.11 12.26 -9.42
N LEU A 127 -5.80 11.29 -8.82
CA LEU A 127 -5.29 9.93 -8.63
C LEU A 127 -5.72 9.07 -9.82
N ASP A 128 -4.76 8.66 -10.63
CA ASP A 128 -5.01 7.83 -11.82
C ASP A 128 -5.39 6.41 -11.43
N VAL A 129 -4.72 5.87 -10.41
CA VAL A 129 -4.98 4.54 -9.84
C VAL A 129 -4.87 4.59 -8.33
N SER A 130 -5.75 3.84 -7.66
CA SER A 130 -5.64 3.60 -6.21
C SER A 130 -5.56 2.10 -5.93
N ILE A 131 -4.60 1.68 -5.10
CA ILE A 131 -4.45 0.31 -4.61
C ILE A 131 -5.08 0.26 -3.23
N LEU A 132 -6.24 -0.40 -3.11
CA LEU A 132 -7.06 -0.38 -1.90
C LEU A 132 -7.29 -1.78 -1.34
N PRO A 133 -7.23 -1.96 -0.01
CA PRO A 133 -7.64 -3.21 0.63
C PRO A 133 -9.16 -3.35 0.52
N ILE A 134 -9.63 -4.57 0.17
CA ILE A 134 -11.05 -4.85 -0.07
C ILE A 134 -11.59 -6.07 0.66
N GLY A 135 -10.73 -6.80 1.40
CA GLY A 135 -11.08 -8.07 2.05
C GLY A 135 -12.00 -7.93 3.26
N GLY A 136 -12.25 -6.72 3.76
CA GLY A 136 -13.04 -6.53 4.98
C GLY A 136 -12.32 -7.03 6.23
N HIS A 137 -13.07 -7.36 7.27
CA HIS A 137 -12.65 -7.83 8.58
C HIS A 137 -11.60 -6.92 9.27
N TYR A 138 -10.40 -6.82 8.71
CA TYR A 138 -9.31 -5.99 9.25
C TYR A 138 -9.18 -4.62 8.56
N THR A 139 -9.72 -4.48 7.36
CA THR A 139 -9.63 -3.29 6.52
C THR A 139 -10.99 -2.93 5.90
N MET A 140 -11.00 -2.10 4.86
CA MET A 140 -12.22 -1.85 4.09
C MET A 140 -12.73 -3.14 3.44
N CYS A 141 -14.05 -3.36 3.44
CA CYS A 141 -14.68 -4.29 2.49
C CYS A 141 -14.87 -3.61 1.12
N ALA A 142 -15.14 -4.39 0.07
CA ALA A 142 -15.32 -3.89 -1.31
C ALA A 142 -16.29 -2.71 -1.41
N ARG A 143 -17.46 -2.77 -0.72
CA ARG A 143 -18.43 -1.67 -0.69
C ARG A 143 -17.87 -0.38 -0.11
N LYS A 144 -17.10 -0.46 0.98
CA LYS A 144 -16.45 0.72 1.61
C LYS A 144 -15.34 1.27 0.72
N ALA A 145 -14.55 0.40 0.10
CA ALA A 145 -13.48 0.80 -0.82
C ALA A 145 -14.05 1.47 -2.09
N ALA A 146 -15.16 0.97 -2.64
CA ALA A 146 -15.86 1.60 -3.76
C ALA A 146 -16.37 3.01 -3.40
N PHE A 147 -16.92 3.19 -2.18
CA PHE A 147 -17.29 4.50 -1.67
C PHE A 147 -16.07 5.43 -1.56
N ALA A 148 -15.00 4.98 -0.94
CA ALA A 148 -13.78 5.78 -0.79
C ALA A 148 -13.21 6.20 -2.14
N ALA A 149 -13.16 5.28 -3.11
CA ALA A 149 -12.66 5.54 -4.46
C ALA A 149 -13.46 6.62 -5.19
N SER A 150 -14.80 6.52 -5.18
CA SER A 150 -15.66 7.44 -5.93
C SER A 150 -15.87 8.77 -5.22
N GLU A 151 -16.15 8.73 -3.91
CA GLU A 151 -16.60 9.92 -3.18
C GLU A 151 -15.45 10.74 -2.60
N LEU A 152 -14.38 10.09 -2.17
CA LEU A 152 -13.27 10.75 -1.48
C LEU A 152 -12.03 10.90 -2.36
N LEU A 153 -11.51 9.80 -2.89
CA LEU A 153 -10.30 9.76 -3.70
C LEU A 153 -10.51 10.27 -5.14
N LYS A 154 -11.75 10.24 -5.64
CA LYS A 154 -12.12 10.62 -7.01
C LYS A 154 -11.35 9.84 -8.09
N THR A 155 -10.86 8.65 -7.77
CA THR A 155 -10.19 7.76 -8.71
C THR A 155 -11.19 6.96 -9.54
N LYS A 156 -10.82 6.61 -10.76
CA LYS A 156 -11.67 5.83 -11.67
C LYS A 156 -11.21 4.37 -11.82
N LYS A 157 -10.01 4.06 -11.35
CA LYS A 157 -9.44 2.71 -11.40
C LYS A 157 -8.89 2.32 -10.05
N VAL A 158 -9.31 1.16 -9.57
CA VAL A 158 -8.84 0.58 -8.31
C VAL A 158 -8.27 -0.80 -8.57
N ILE A 159 -7.11 -1.06 -7.99
CA ILE A 159 -6.53 -2.38 -7.85
C ILE A 159 -6.86 -2.87 -6.45
N GLY A 160 -7.66 -3.93 -6.35
CA GLY A 160 -7.99 -4.56 -5.08
C GLY A 160 -6.79 -5.33 -4.52
N CYS A 161 -6.53 -5.20 -3.23
CA CYS A 161 -5.53 -5.97 -2.50
C CYS A 161 -6.08 -6.44 -1.15
N HIS A 162 -5.28 -7.21 -0.40
CA HIS A 162 -5.59 -7.70 0.94
C HIS A 162 -6.93 -8.45 1.00
N PHE A 163 -7.11 -9.45 0.13
CA PHE A 163 -8.28 -10.33 0.04
C PHE A 163 -7.87 -11.77 -0.33
N ASP A 164 -8.71 -12.76 -0.03
CA ASP A 164 -8.62 -14.20 -0.40
C ASP A 164 -7.38 -14.97 0.07
N THR A 165 -6.50 -14.39 0.88
CA THR A 165 -5.30 -15.09 1.35
C THR A 165 -5.54 -15.99 2.56
N PHE A 166 -6.67 -15.80 3.26
CA PHE A 166 -7.17 -16.65 4.36
C PHE A 166 -8.68 -16.40 4.61
N PRO A 167 -9.40 -17.33 5.28
CA PRO A 167 -10.86 -17.32 5.32
C PRO A 167 -11.53 -16.03 5.81
N ALA A 168 -10.91 -15.29 6.74
CA ALA A 168 -11.51 -14.07 7.29
C ALA A 168 -11.59 -12.91 6.29
N ILE A 169 -10.85 -12.96 5.20
CA ILE A 169 -10.82 -11.91 4.15
C ILE A 169 -11.19 -12.44 2.77
N GLU A 170 -11.82 -13.62 2.70
CA GLU A 170 -12.42 -14.11 1.46
C GLU A 170 -13.58 -13.22 1.02
N ILE A 171 -13.68 -12.96 -0.28
CA ILE A 171 -14.70 -12.09 -0.87
C ILE A 171 -15.46 -12.76 -2.02
N ASP A 172 -16.70 -12.35 -2.26
CA ASP A 172 -17.38 -12.61 -3.53
C ASP A 172 -16.90 -11.61 -4.59
N HIS A 173 -16.17 -12.10 -5.60
CA HIS A 173 -15.59 -11.28 -6.66
C HIS A 173 -16.66 -10.60 -7.51
N ALA A 174 -17.81 -11.25 -7.73
CA ALA A 174 -18.89 -10.67 -8.53
C ALA A 174 -19.58 -9.54 -7.77
N GLU A 175 -19.86 -9.74 -6.48
CA GLU A 175 -20.40 -8.70 -5.59
C GLU A 175 -19.42 -7.52 -5.46
N ALA A 176 -18.13 -7.80 -5.26
CA ALA A 176 -17.11 -6.76 -5.20
C ALA A 176 -17.09 -5.90 -6.47
N LYS A 177 -17.06 -6.52 -7.66
CA LYS A 177 -17.10 -5.80 -8.94
C LYS A 177 -18.36 -4.98 -9.09
N ASN A 178 -19.53 -5.49 -8.66
CA ASN A 178 -20.80 -4.77 -8.73
C ASN A 178 -20.77 -3.50 -7.88
N HIS A 179 -20.24 -3.54 -6.65
CA HIS A 179 -20.11 -2.34 -5.81
C HIS A 179 -19.31 -1.22 -6.45
N PHE A 180 -18.22 -1.57 -7.15
CA PHE A 180 -17.40 -0.58 -7.88
C PHE A 180 -18.08 -0.10 -9.16
N ALA A 181 -18.73 -0.99 -9.92
CA ALA A 181 -19.46 -0.64 -11.14
C ALA A 181 -20.61 0.35 -10.85
N GLU A 182 -21.38 0.16 -9.77
CA GLU A 182 -22.42 1.10 -9.31
C GLU A 182 -21.88 2.51 -9.04
N LYS A 183 -20.59 2.64 -8.76
CA LYS A 183 -19.88 3.90 -8.52
C LYS A 183 -19.12 4.42 -9.75
N ASN A 184 -19.25 3.79 -10.91
CA ASN A 184 -18.49 4.09 -12.13
C ASN A 184 -16.96 4.07 -11.90
N VAL A 185 -16.48 3.10 -11.13
CA VAL A 185 -15.07 2.81 -10.85
C VAL A 185 -14.73 1.44 -11.40
N GLU A 186 -13.64 1.31 -12.13
CA GLU A 186 -13.08 0.02 -12.55
C GLU A 186 -12.42 -0.67 -11.37
N LEU A 187 -12.78 -1.93 -11.08
CA LEU A 187 -12.08 -2.78 -10.11
C LEU A 187 -11.28 -3.87 -10.83
N VAL A 188 -9.97 -3.83 -10.66
CA VAL A 188 -9.05 -4.89 -11.09
C VAL A 188 -8.78 -5.80 -9.90
N LEU A 189 -8.97 -7.11 -10.07
CA LEU A 189 -8.65 -8.15 -9.09
C LEU A 189 -7.50 -8.99 -9.65
N PRO A 190 -6.24 -8.63 -9.36
CA PRO A 190 -5.08 -9.34 -9.90
C PRO A 190 -4.94 -10.71 -9.23
N LYS A 191 -4.43 -11.67 -9.98
CA LYS A 191 -3.94 -12.92 -9.39
C LYS A 191 -2.59 -12.67 -8.74
N VAL A 192 -2.28 -13.44 -7.70
CA VAL A 192 -0.96 -13.36 -7.05
C VAL A 192 0.16 -13.60 -8.08
N GLY A 193 1.09 -12.64 -8.18
CA GLY A 193 2.20 -12.66 -9.15
C GLY A 193 1.83 -12.21 -10.57
N GLU A 194 0.61 -11.73 -10.81
CA GLU A 194 0.23 -11.15 -12.09
C GLU A 194 0.79 -9.72 -12.23
N THR A 195 1.35 -9.43 -13.41
CA THR A 195 1.83 -8.09 -13.77
C THR A 195 0.87 -7.47 -14.78
N PHE A 196 0.55 -6.19 -14.61
CA PHE A 196 -0.29 -5.42 -15.53
C PHE A 196 0.16 -3.96 -15.58
N GLU A 197 -0.19 -3.27 -16.66
CA GLU A 197 0.11 -1.85 -16.85
C GLU A 197 -0.98 -0.98 -16.20
N ILE A 198 -0.57 0.18 -15.68
CA ILE A 198 -1.44 1.18 -15.05
C ILE A 198 -1.51 2.48 -15.83
#